data_faea8e17cbeac86f207127c439c2b937
#
_entry.id   faea8e17cbeac86f207127c439c2b937
#
_cell.length_a   1.000
_cell.length_b   1.000
_cell.length_c   1.000
_cell.angle_alpha   90.00
_cell.angle_beta   90.00
_cell.angle_gamma   90.00
#
_symmetry.space_group_name_H-M   'P 1'
#
loop_
_entity.id
_entity.type
_entity.pdbx_description
1 polymer ?
#
loop_
_entity_poly.entity_id
_entity_poly.type
_entity_poly.pdbx_seq_one_letter_code
_entity_poly.pdbx_strand_id
1 'polypeptide(L)'
;DANRGTVFGTGVGNDSSNRITINKNNSAVNSDVHWDKDYKTNVGIDAQFLNNRLAVTFDYYYEKNREMLMNIKQTVPSTVGTQSAASNIGEMDSWGGEFSVTWKDKIGKDFKYRIGINTGWSDNKVLNMDWVTNYLYRQITPGHRTDVGLWGMQCIGMFRSFQDIEEYFTKYNISTYMGMTKDQVRPGMLMYKDVRGAYDP
;
A
#
# COMPACT_ATOMS: atom_id res chain seq x y z
N ASP A 1 4.40 13.72 -21.56
CA ASP A 1 4.67 13.60 -23.00
C ASP A 1 5.98 12.92 -23.27
N ALA A 2 6.02 11.61 -23.18
CA ALA A 2 7.18 10.85 -23.60
C ALA A 2 6.88 10.16 -24.95
N ASN A 3 6.90 10.95 -26.02
CA ASN A 3 7.05 10.40 -27.35
C ASN A 3 8.43 9.76 -27.46
N ARG A 4 8.56 8.51 -27.07
CA ARG A 4 9.77 7.73 -27.30
C ARG A 4 9.70 7.14 -28.69
N GLY A 5 10.37 7.80 -29.61
CA GLY A 5 10.56 7.28 -30.96
C GLY A 5 11.48 6.06 -30.96
N THR A 6 11.11 5.03 -31.70
CA THR A 6 12.01 3.96 -32.05
C THR A 6 12.79 4.39 -33.29
N VAL A 7 14.11 4.43 -33.18
CA VAL A 7 14.99 4.81 -34.30
C VAL A 7 15.40 3.55 -35.04
N PHE A 8 15.02 3.45 -36.31
CA PHE A 8 15.53 2.43 -37.20
C PHE A 8 16.68 3.01 -38.04
N GLY A 9 17.84 2.41 -37.95
CA GLY A 9 18.97 2.70 -38.85
C GLY A 9 18.71 2.10 -40.22
N THR A 10 18.87 2.86 -41.27
CA THR A 10 18.71 2.41 -42.67
C THR A 10 19.89 1.57 -43.18
N GLY A 11 20.84 1.20 -42.30
CA GLY A 11 21.92 0.26 -42.61
C GLY A 11 23.03 0.79 -43.52
N VAL A 12 23.00 2.05 -43.93
CA VAL A 12 24.03 2.64 -44.80
C VAL A 12 24.70 3.79 -44.06
N GLY A 13 25.82 3.50 -43.44
CA GLY A 13 26.72 4.50 -42.86
C GLY A 13 26.38 4.93 -41.42
N ASN A 14 27.41 5.38 -40.73
CA ASN A 14 27.37 5.85 -39.35
C ASN A 14 26.85 7.32 -39.23
N ASP A 15 26.14 7.79 -40.26
CA ASP A 15 25.67 9.15 -40.33
C ASP A 15 24.29 9.31 -39.64
N SER A 16 24.26 10.10 -38.59
CA SER A 16 23.06 10.41 -37.84
C SER A 16 21.96 11.13 -38.65
N SER A 17 22.32 11.67 -39.84
CA SER A 17 21.38 12.39 -40.71
C SER A 17 20.41 11.45 -41.47
N ASN A 18 20.68 10.16 -41.52
CA ASN A 18 19.85 9.16 -42.22
C ASN A 18 18.97 8.30 -41.28
N ARG A 19 18.74 8.75 -40.10
CA ARG A 19 17.87 8.05 -39.16
C ARG A 19 16.42 8.48 -39.33
N ILE A 20 15.56 7.53 -39.67
CA ILE A 20 14.11 7.75 -39.64
C ILE A 20 13.65 7.46 -38.25
N THR A 21 13.15 8.49 -37.57
CA THR A 21 12.53 8.33 -36.24
C THR A 21 11.04 8.04 -36.44
N ILE A 22 10.64 6.84 -36.09
CA ILE A 22 9.23 6.45 -36.05
C ILE A 22 8.75 6.63 -34.62
N ASN A 23 7.87 7.59 -34.39
CA ASN A 23 7.22 7.75 -33.09
C ASN A 23 6.17 6.65 -32.92
N LYS A 24 6.36 5.82 -31.90
CA LYS A 24 5.43 4.77 -31.51
C LYS A 24 4.87 5.10 -30.15
N ASN A 25 3.56 5.08 -30.03
CA ASN A 25 2.91 5.12 -28.72
C ASN A 25 3.30 3.86 -27.95
N ASN A 26 3.89 4.04 -26.77
CA ASN A 26 4.33 2.92 -25.91
C ASN A 26 3.19 2.25 -25.16
N SER A 27 1.98 2.78 -25.22
CA SER A 27 0.78 2.22 -24.59
C SER A 27 -0.34 2.08 -25.60
N ALA A 28 -1.10 1.01 -25.48
CA ALA A 28 -2.33 0.85 -26.23
C ALA A 28 -3.33 1.94 -25.83
N VAL A 29 -4.20 2.30 -26.76
CA VAL A 29 -5.31 3.24 -26.49
C VAL A 29 -6.51 2.41 -26.05
N ASN A 30 -7.11 2.79 -24.93
CA ASN A 30 -8.41 2.26 -24.49
C ASN A 30 -9.47 3.36 -24.71
N SER A 31 -10.40 3.13 -25.64
CA SER A 31 -11.48 4.06 -25.92
C SER A 31 -12.61 4.06 -24.89
N ASP A 32 -12.64 3.04 -24.02
CA ASP A 32 -13.72 2.83 -23.05
C ASP A 32 -13.40 3.43 -21.68
N VAL A 33 -12.33 4.21 -21.58
CA VAL A 33 -11.98 4.91 -20.34
C VAL A 33 -13.05 5.94 -20.00
N HIS A 34 -13.55 5.85 -18.79
CA HIS A 34 -14.57 6.73 -18.25
C HIS A 34 -14.27 7.08 -16.79
N TRP A 35 -15.06 7.99 -16.21
CA TRP A 35 -14.92 8.37 -14.81
C TRP A 35 -15.33 7.22 -13.89
N ASP A 36 -14.62 7.08 -12.78
CA ASP A 36 -14.99 6.20 -11.68
C ASP A 36 -16.34 6.60 -11.07
N LYS A 37 -17.01 5.64 -10.47
CA LYS A 37 -18.32 5.81 -9.81
C LYS A 37 -18.16 5.65 -8.32
N ASP A 38 -18.58 6.68 -7.60
CA ASP A 38 -18.50 6.74 -6.15
C ASP A 38 -19.89 6.88 -5.54
N TYR A 39 -20.27 5.88 -4.75
CA TYR A 39 -21.56 5.81 -4.05
C TYR A 39 -21.34 5.96 -2.56
N LYS A 40 -21.74 7.11 -2.02
CA LYS A 40 -21.56 7.43 -0.59
C LYS A 40 -22.88 7.39 0.15
N THR A 41 -22.86 6.71 1.29
CA THR A 41 -23.94 6.73 2.28
C THR A 41 -23.37 7.20 3.60
N ASN A 42 -24.00 8.20 4.20
CA ASN A 42 -23.61 8.72 5.50
C ASN A 42 -24.84 8.83 6.40
N VAL A 43 -24.72 8.36 7.63
CA VAL A 43 -25.77 8.43 8.64
C VAL A 43 -25.17 8.98 9.94
N GLY A 44 -25.69 10.13 10.38
CA GLY A 44 -25.22 10.81 11.59
C GLY A 44 -26.35 11.03 12.59
N ILE A 45 -25.98 11.03 13.86
CA ILE A 45 -26.86 11.33 15.00
C ILE A 45 -26.16 12.32 15.91
N ASP A 46 -26.80 13.46 16.13
CA ASP A 46 -26.41 14.44 17.14
C ASP A 46 -27.44 14.47 18.24
N ALA A 47 -27.01 14.28 19.46
CA ALA A 47 -27.90 14.28 20.63
C ALA A 47 -27.34 15.14 21.77
N GLN A 48 -28.22 15.86 22.46
CA GLN A 48 -27.85 16.64 23.61
C GLN A 48 -28.75 16.26 24.79
N PHE A 49 -28.14 16.03 25.93
CA PHE A 49 -28.82 15.59 27.16
C PHE A 49 -28.48 16.48 28.34
N LEU A 50 -29.24 16.36 29.40
CA LEU A 50 -28.99 17.00 30.70
C LEU A 50 -28.85 18.53 30.59
N ASN A 51 -29.80 19.19 29.93
CA ASN A 51 -29.77 20.64 29.70
C ASN A 51 -28.47 21.10 28.99
N ASN A 52 -28.10 20.39 27.92
CA ASN A 52 -26.90 20.64 27.09
C ASN A 52 -25.56 20.42 27.81
N ARG A 53 -25.58 19.68 28.94
CA ARG A 53 -24.33 19.31 29.61
C ARG A 53 -23.61 18.16 28.94
N LEU A 54 -24.34 17.22 28.37
CA LEU A 54 -23.80 16.09 27.61
C LEU A 54 -24.19 16.24 26.14
N ALA A 55 -23.22 16.33 25.28
CA ALA A 55 -23.38 16.27 23.81
C ALA A 55 -22.73 15.01 23.28
N VAL A 56 -23.45 14.29 22.43
CA VAL A 56 -22.99 13.04 21.79
C VAL A 56 -23.23 13.18 20.30
N THR A 57 -22.21 12.90 19.53
CA THR A 57 -22.26 12.83 18.06
C THR A 57 -21.77 11.47 17.62
N PHE A 58 -22.49 10.86 16.71
CA PHE A 58 -22.09 9.61 16.06
C PHE A 58 -22.35 9.71 14.58
N ASP A 59 -21.35 9.44 13.76
CA ASP A 59 -21.42 9.38 12.31
C ASP A 59 -20.93 8.02 11.81
N TYR A 60 -21.64 7.45 10.85
CA TYR A 60 -21.23 6.24 10.15
C TYR A 60 -21.29 6.50 8.65
N TYR A 61 -20.24 6.12 7.93
CA TYR A 61 -20.19 6.20 6.50
C TYR A 61 -19.89 4.85 5.84
N TYR A 62 -20.42 4.69 4.65
CA TYR A 62 -20.14 3.58 3.77
C TYR A 62 -20.00 4.09 2.33
N GLU A 63 -18.91 3.75 1.69
CA GLU A 63 -18.53 4.22 0.36
C GLU A 63 -18.19 3.03 -0.53
N LYS A 64 -18.77 3.02 -1.76
CA LYS A 64 -18.49 2.04 -2.80
C LYS A 64 -17.83 2.74 -3.96
N ASN A 65 -16.55 2.46 -4.18
CA ASN A 65 -15.82 2.93 -5.35
C ASN A 65 -15.84 1.84 -6.40
N ARG A 66 -16.32 2.16 -7.59
CA ARG A 66 -16.51 1.25 -8.71
C ARG A 66 -15.87 1.81 -9.96
N GLU A 67 -15.45 0.90 -10.84
CA GLU A 67 -14.89 1.26 -12.14
C GLU A 67 -13.69 2.21 -12.03
N MET A 68 -12.88 2.07 -10.96
CA MET A 68 -11.70 2.90 -10.74
C MET A 68 -10.67 2.63 -11.84
N LEU A 69 -10.13 3.70 -12.41
CA LEU A 69 -9.12 3.59 -13.47
C LEU A 69 -7.80 3.07 -12.89
N MET A 70 -7.33 1.97 -13.43
CA MET A 70 -6.10 1.31 -12.99
C MET A 70 -5.17 1.01 -14.16
N ASN A 71 -3.87 1.17 -13.92
CA ASN A 71 -2.86 0.68 -14.84
C ASN A 71 -2.79 -0.84 -14.76
N ILE A 72 -2.90 -1.50 -15.91
CA ILE A 72 -2.80 -2.96 -16.02
C ILE A 72 -1.34 -3.37 -15.82
N LYS A 73 -1.10 -4.20 -14.81
CA LYS A 73 0.23 -4.71 -14.45
C LYS A 73 0.58 -6.01 -15.20
N GLN A 74 -0.41 -6.64 -15.80
CA GLN A 74 -0.16 -7.87 -16.56
C GLN A 74 0.81 -7.60 -17.70
N THR A 75 1.81 -8.45 -17.76
CA THR A 75 2.81 -8.38 -18.83
C THR A 75 2.20 -8.85 -20.15
N VAL A 76 2.07 -7.95 -21.09
CA VAL A 76 1.75 -8.34 -22.48
C VAL A 76 2.99 -8.92 -23.15
N PRO A 77 2.85 -9.95 -23.99
CA PRO A 77 3.96 -10.51 -24.74
C PRO A 77 4.69 -9.40 -25.52
N SER A 78 6.02 -9.47 -25.55
CA SER A 78 6.87 -8.47 -26.24
C SER A 78 6.56 -8.36 -27.75
N THR A 79 5.97 -9.41 -28.33
CA THR A 79 5.50 -9.43 -29.71
C THR A 79 4.41 -8.40 -30.00
N VAL A 80 3.63 -8.01 -29.00
CA VAL A 80 2.61 -6.94 -29.12
C VAL A 80 3.27 -5.57 -29.28
N GLY A 81 4.48 -5.41 -28.75
CA GLY A 81 5.31 -4.22 -28.89
C GLY A 81 4.75 -2.96 -28.22
N THR A 82 3.75 -3.06 -27.33
CA THR A 82 3.19 -1.97 -26.57
C THR A 82 2.79 -2.43 -25.17
N GLN A 83 2.62 -1.50 -24.24
CA GLN A 83 2.11 -1.78 -22.90
C GLN A 83 0.58 -1.81 -22.89
N SER A 84 -0.01 -2.52 -21.91
CA SER A 84 -1.45 -2.50 -21.69
C SER A 84 -1.94 -1.08 -21.39
N ALA A 85 -3.09 -0.74 -21.91
CA ALA A 85 -3.78 0.50 -21.57
C ALA A 85 -4.36 0.40 -20.16
N ALA A 86 -4.55 1.55 -19.51
CA ALA A 86 -5.34 1.65 -18.29
C ALA A 86 -6.80 1.24 -18.56
N SER A 87 -7.44 0.64 -17.58
CA SER A 87 -8.84 0.20 -17.65
C SER A 87 -9.58 0.47 -16.35
N ASN A 88 -10.89 0.66 -16.45
CA ASN A 88 -11.78 0.91 -15.33
C ASN A 88 -12.23 -0.42 -14.67
N ILE A 89 -11.30 -1.08 -13.98
CA ILE A 89 -11.52 -2.40 -13.37
C ILE A 89 -11.46 -2.41 -11.85
N GLY A 90 -11.00 -1.32 -11.23
CA GLY A 90 -10.84 -1.24 -9.80
C GLY A 90 -12.17 -1.13 -9.06
N GLU A 91 -12.32 -1.92 -8.00
CA GLU A 91 -13.47 -1.84 -7.10
C GLU A 91 -13.02 -1.94 -5.65
N MET A 92 -13.55 -1.07 -4.81
CA MET A 92 -13.23 -1.02 -3.38
C MET A 92 -14.46 -0.57 -2.59
N ASP A 93 -14.62 -1.14 -1.42
CA ASP A 93 -15.54 -0.65 -0.39
C ASP A 93 -14.75 -0.05 0.76
N SER A 94 -15.25 1.05 1.32
CA SER A 94 -14.71 1.70 2.51
C SER A 94 -15.84 2.01 3.48
N TRP A 95 -15.59 1.84 4.76
CA TRP A 95 -16.55 2.18 5.80
C TRP A 95 -15.84 2.64 7.05
N GLY A 96 -16.55 3.36 7.88
CA GLY A 96 -16.02 3.82 9.14
C GLY A 96 -17.05 4.54 9.97
N GLY A 97 -16.64 4.92 11.15
CA GLY A 97 -17.46 5.70 12.04
C GLY A 97 -16.66 6.61 12.93
N GLU A 98 -17.31 7.69 13.32
CA GLU A 98 -16.78 8.68 14.24
C GLU A 98 -17.71 8.81 15.43
N PHE A 99 -17.14 8.94 16.60
CA PHE A 99 -17.88 9.11 17.84
C PHE A 99 -17.26 10.22 18.67
N SER A 100 -18.08 11.16 19.09
CA SER A 100 -17.68 12.29 19.91
C SER A 100 -18.59 12.42 21.12
N VAL A 101 -18.00 12.57 22.30
CA VAL A 101 -18.71 12.88 23.53
C VAL A 101 -18.10 14.11 24.16
N THR A 102 -18.92 15.07 24.50
CA THR A 102 -18.50 16.27 25.23
C THR A 102 -19.36 16.46 26.47
N TRP A 103 -18.69 16.58 27.60
CA TRP A 103 -19.31 16.96 28.87
C TRP A 103 -18.95 18.40 29.24
N LYS A 104 -19.93 19.20 29.59
CA LYS A 104 -19.76 20.58 30.06
C LYS A 104 -20.45 20.74 31.41
N ASP A 105 -19.76 21.31 32.36
CA ASP A 105 -20.38 21.58 33.66
C ASP A 105 -19.69 22.76 34.35
N LYS A 106 -20.24 23.14 35.51
CA LYS A 106 -19.70 24.19 36.36
C LYS A 106 -19.65 23.73 37.83
N ILE A 107 -18.62 24.15 38.52
CA ILE A 107 -18.47 23.95 39.96
C ILE A 107 -18.52 25.34 40.61
N GLY A 108 -19.51 25.53 41.48
CA GLY A 108 -19.75 26.83 42.07
C GLY A 108 -20.21 27.90 41.05
N LYS A 109 -19.81 29.15 41.25
CA LYS A 109 -20.22 30.28 40.40
C LYS A 109 -19.23 30.58 39.28
N ASP A 110 -17.94 30.31 39.49
CA ASP A 110 -16.85 30.85 38.65
C ASP A 110 -16.12 29.79 37.84
N PHE A 111 -16.14 28.51 38.26
CA PHE A 111 -15.41 27.48 37.56
C PHE A 111 -16.28 26.71 36.55
N LYS A 112 -16.00 26.88 35.25
CA LYS A 112 -16.66 26.14 34.17
C LYS A 112 -15.61 25.23 33.51
N TYR A 113 -16.00 23.99 33.24
CA TYR A 113 -15.14 23.03 32.55
C TYR A 113 -15.82 22.30 31.40
N ARG A 114 -15.04 21.85 30.47
CA ARG A 114 -15.46 21.02 29.32
C ARG A 114 -14.46 19.90 29.16
N ILE A 115 -14.96 18.68 29.08
CA ILE A 115 -14.17 17.49 28.78
C ILE A 115 -14.77 16.86 27.52
N GLY A 116 -13.95 16.51 26.55
CA GLY A 116 -14.39 15.86 25.31
C GLY A 116 -13.48 14.72 24.94
N ILE A 117 -14.08 13.68 24.38
CA ILE A 117 -13.40 12.51 23.81
C ILE A 117 -13.93 12.33 22.40
N ASN A 118 -13.01 12.21 21.44
CA ASN A 118 -13.32 11.88 20.06
C ASN A 118 -12.58 10.60 19.70
N THR A 119 -13.25 9.69 19.02
CA THR A 119 -12.67 8.48 18.49
C THR A 119 -13.24 8.20 17.10
N GLY A 120 -12.46 7.60 16.24
CA GLY A 120 -12.90 7.18 14.92
C GLY A 120 -12.24 5.87 14.54
N TRP A 121 -12.90 5.12 13.69
CA TRP A 121 -12.34 3.94 13.06
C TRP A 121 -12.71 3.93 11.59
N SER A 122 -11.84 3.35 10.78
CA SER A 122 -12.11 3.14 9.37
C SER A 122 -11.55 1.79 8.92
N ASP A 123 -12.21 1.22 7.93
CA ASP A 123 -11.76 0.01 7.28
C ASP A 123 -12.08 0.06 5.79
N ASN A 124 -11.45 -0.80 5.02
CA ASN A 124 -11.69 -0.90 3.60
C ASN A 124 -11.42 -2.32 3.08
N LYS A 125 -11.98 -2.62 1.93
CA LYS A 125 -11.78 -3.90 1.27
C LYS A 125 -11.72 -3.70 -0.24
N VAL A 126 -10.64 -4.15 -0.83
CA VAL A 126 -10.52 -4.23 -2.28
C VAL A 126 -11.36 -5.40 -2.78
N LEU A 127 -12.26 -5.15 -3.72
CA LEU A 127 -13.12 -6.17 -4.33
C LEU A 127 -12.53 -6.67 -5.64
N ASN A 128 -12.05 -5.74 -6.46
CA ASN A 128 -11.42 -6.06 -7.73
C ASN A 128 -10.27 -5.11 -8.04
N MET A 129 -9.19 -5.65 -8.57
CA MET A 129 -8.06 -4.89 -9.07
C MET A 129 -7.16 -5.76 -9.95
N ASP A 130 -6.34 -5.15 -10.78
CA ASP A 130 -5.27 -5.88 -11.45
C ASP A 130 -4.12 -6.16 -10.49
N TRP A 131 -3.70 -7.40 -10.39
CA TRP A 131 -2.63 -7.84 -9.51
C TRP A 131 -1.81 -8.95 -10.16
N VAL A 132 -0.57 -9.12 -9.71
CA VAL A 132 0.31 -10.19 -10.19
C VAL A 132 0.56 -11.20 -9.07
N THR A 133 0.79 -12.44 -9.43
CA THR A 133 0.97 -13.53 -8.45
C THR A 133 2.29 -13.46 -7.68
N ASN A 134 3.24 -12.66 -8.17
CA ASN A 134 4.54 -12.49 -7.53
C ASN A 134 4.42 -11.55 -6.32
N TYR A 135 5.12 -11.90 -5.24
CA TYR A 135 5.20 -11.06 -4.02
C TYR A 135 3.84 -10.72 -3.38
N LEU A 136 2.95 -11.71 -3.27
CA LEU A 136 1.60 -11.56 -2.71
C LEU A 136 1.56 -10.82 -1.36
N TYR A 137 2.58 -11.02 -0.53
CA TYR A 137 2.69 -10.38 0.79
C TYR A 137 3.09 -8.89 0.74
N ARG A 138 3.48 -8.36 -0.42
CA ARG A 138 3.89 -6.96 -0.62
C ARG A 138 2.94 -6.17 -1.51
N GLN A 139 1.88 -6.77 -1.95
CA GLN A 139 0.91 -6.08 -2.82
C GLN A 139 -0.50 -6.19 -2.27
N ILE A 140 -1.30 -5.24 -2.66
CA ILE A 140 -2.73 -5.25 -2.41
C ILE A 140 -3.34 -6.31 -3.32
N THR A 141 -4.21 -7.15 -2.76
CA THR A 141 -4.94 -8.18 -3.50
C THR A 141 -6.43 -8.10 -3.20
N PRO A 142 -7.30 -8.57 -4.12
CA PRO A 142 -8.73 -8.64 -3.84
C PRO A 142 -9.04 -9.43 -2.57
N GLY A 143 -10.01 -8.95 -1.82
CA GLY A 143 -10.40 -9.52 -0.53
C GLY A 143 -9.65 -8.95 0.68
N HIS A 144 -8.63 -8.16 0.47
CA HIS A 144 -7.81 -7.56 1.53
C HIS A 144 -7.95 -6.04 1.56
N ARG A 145 -7.40 -5.43 2.60
CA ARG A 145 -7.32 -3.96 2.75
C ARG A 145 -6.33 -3.35 1.75
N THR A 146 -6.46 -2.05 1.51
CA THR A 146 -5.49 -1.29 0.68
C THR A 146 -4.14 -1.13 1.37
N ASP A 147 -4.10 -1.16 2.70
CA ASP A 147 -2.88 -1.15 3.47
C ASP A 147 -2.39 -2.58 3.70
N VAL A 148 -1.35 -2.98 3.01
CA VAL A 148 -0.68 -4.27 3.24
C VAL A 148 0.16 -4.29 4.52
N GLY A 149 0.12 -3.21 5.32
CA GLY A 149 0.89 -3.02 6.53
C GLY A 149 2.36 -2.64 6.26
N LEU A 150 3.05 -2.36 7.34
CA LEU A 150 4.49 -2.15 7.31
C LEU A 150 5.18 -3.50 7.58
N TRP A 151 5.95 -3.94 6.59
CA TRP A 151 6.75 -5.14 6.72
C TRP A 151 8.16 -4.77 7.18
N GLY A 152 8.60 -5.40 8.23
CA GLY A 152 9.93 -5.20 8.78
C GLY A 152 10.48 -6.48 9.39
N MET A 153 11.77 -6.49 9.64
CA MET A 153 12.41 -7.59 10.34
C MET A 153 12.26 -7.42 11.85
N GLN A 154 11.89 -8.49 12.53
CA GLN A 154 11.83 -8.48 13.98
C GLN A 154 13.26 -8.56 14.56
N CYS A 155 13.76 -7.42 15.05
CA CYS A 155 15.04 -7.39 15.74
C CYS A 155 14.94 -8.05 17.11
N ILE A 156 15.84 -9.00 17.40
CA ILE A 156 15.92 -9.74 18.67
C ILE A 156 17.17 -9.39 19.46
N GLY A 157 18.01 -8.51 18.94
CA GLY A 157 19.23 -8.07 19.61
C GLY A 157 20.33 -7.68 18.64
N MET A 158 21.55 -7.82 19.09
CA MET A 158 22.77 -7.51 18.36
C MET A 158 23.80 -8.60 18.59
N PHE A 159 24.54 -9.00 17.58
CA PHE A 159 25.69 -9.87 17.74
C PHE A 159 26.76 -9.15 18.57
N ARG A 160 27.10 -9.69 19.73
CA ARG A 160 28.08 -9.10 20.64
C ARG A 160 29.48 -9.69 20.44
N SER A 161 29.54 -10.91 19.93
CA SER A 161 30.78 -11.68 19.74
C SER A 161 30.70 -12.50 18.44
N PHE A 162 31.83 -13.00 17.99
CA PHE A 162 31.88 -13.98 16.93
C PHE A 162 31.26 -15.33 17.35
N GLN A 163 31.24 -15.63 18.63
CA GLN A 163 30.57 -16.82 19.15
C GLN A 163 29.03 -16.71 18.97
N ASP A 164 28.46 -15.55 19.23
CA ASP A 164 27.01 -15.31 19.00
C ASP A 164 26.64 -15.55 17.53
N ILE A 165 27.52 -15.14 16.61
CA ILE A 165 27.34 -15.36 15.18
C ILE A 165 27.33 -16.85 14.86
N GLU A 166 28.32 -17.60 15.41
CA GLU A 166 28.43 -19.05 15.24
C GLU A 166 27.19 -19.77 15.76
N GLU A 167 26.77 -19.43 16.99
CA GLU A 167 25.58 -19.98 17.61
C GLU A 167 24.30 -19.66 16.83
N TYR A 168 24.18 -18.45 16.30
CA TYR A 168 23.04 -18.04 15.49
C TYR A 168 22.96 -18.85 14.19
N PHE A 169 24.08 -18.95 13.45
CA PHE A 169 24.12 -19.71 12.20
C PHE A 169 23.83 -21.19 12.42
N THR A 170 24.34 -21.75 13.49
CA THR A 170 24.09 -23.16 13.86
C THR A 170 22.64 -23.38 14.29
N LYS A 171 22.09 -22.48 15.12
CA LYS A 171 20.73 -22.60 15.64
C LYS A 171 19.69 -22.56 14.53
N TYR A 172 19.88 -21.69 13.54
CA TYR A 172 18.92 -21.52 12.45
C TYR A 172 19.30 -22.32 11.20
N ASN A 173 20.41 -23.06 11.24
CA ASN A 173 20.94 -23.88 10.13
C ASN A 173 20.97 -23.10 8.81
N ILE A 174 21.49 -21.88 8.84
CA ILE A 174 21.58 -20.99 7.68
C ILE A 174 23.02 -20.89 7.17
N SER A 175 23.16 -20.77 5.87
CA SER A 175 24.46 -20.56 5.20
C SER A 175 24.78 -19.07 5.00
N THR A 176 23.73 -18.24 4.92
CA THR A 176 23.85 -16.79 4.72
C THR A 176 22.93 -16.01 5.65
N TYR A 177 23.33 -14.81 5.98
CA TYR A 177 22.55 -13.86 6.79
C TYR A 177 22.37 -12.55 6.03
N MET A 178 21.16 -12.22 5.63
CA MET A 178 20.85 -11.02 4.85
C MET A 178 21.71 -10.88 3.57
N GLY A 179 21.97 -11.99 2.89
CA GLY A 179 22.83 -12.04 1.70
C GLY A 179 24.32 -12.03 1.98
N MET A 180 24.75 -12.03 3.25
CA MET A 180 26.14 -12.09 3.66
C MET A 180 26.50 -13.50 4.10
N THR A 181 27.71 -13.95 3.75
CA THR A 181 28.29 -15.18 4.29
C THR A 181 28.69 -14.99 5.76
N LYS A 182 28.83 -16.08 6.50
CA LYS A 182 29.14 -16.04 7.95
C LYS A 182 30.40 -15.22 8.26
N ASP A 183 31.42 -15.31 7.41
CA ASP A 183 32.67 -14.56 7.54
C ASP A 183 32.55 -13.06 7.28
N GLN A 184 31.46 -12.61 6.71
CA GLN A 184 31.15 -11.19 6.49
C GLN A 184 30.35 -10.56 7.63
N VAL A 185 29.66 -11.37 8.44
CA VAL A 185 28.92 -10.89 9.61
C VAL A 185 29.88 -10.50 10.73
N ARG A 186 29.61 -9.39 11.40
CA ARG A 186 30.48 -8.83 12.45
C ARG A 186 29.72 -8.55 13.73
N PRO A 187 30.37 -8.64 14.89
CA PRO A 187 29.84 -8.09 16.13
C PRO A 187 29.45 -6.63 15.96
N GLY A 188 28.31 -6.23 16.52
CA GLY A 188 27.70 -4.92 16.36
C GLY A 188 26.57 -4.89 15.32
N MET A 189 26.43 -5.91 14.48
CA MET A 189 25.28 -6.02 13.56
C MET A 189 24.02 -6.46 14.30
N LEU A 190 22.86 -5.97 13.84
CA LEU A 190 21.58 -6.36 14.43
C LEU A 190 21.27 -7.83 14.14
N MET A 191 20.63 -8.48 15.09
CA MET A 191 20.18 -9.86 15.02
C MET A 191 18.68 -9.90 14.79
N TYR A 192 18.22 -10.55 13.74
CA TYR A 192 16.80 -10.62 13.38
C TYR A 192 16.26 -12.04 13.60
N LYS A 193 15.00 -12.11 14.02
CA LYS A 193 14.32 -13.38 14.18
C LYS A 193 13.97 -13.97 12.82
N ASP A 194 14.32 -15.23 12.60
CA ASP A 194 13.72 -16.00 11.51
C ASP A 194 12.28 -16.38 11.89
N VAL A 195 11.31 -15.76 11.24
CA VAL A 195 9.87 -16.00 11.49
C VAL A 195 9.29 -17.12 10.63
N ARG A 196 10.05 -17.61 9.65
CA ARG A 196 9.61 -18.68 8.74
C ARG A 196 10.14 -20.06 9.15
N GLY A 197 11.08 -20.10 10.08
CA GLY A 197 11.88 -21.30 10.36
C GLY A 197 12.97 -21.49 9.30
N ALA A 198 13.71 -22.56 9.40
CA ALA A 198 14.79 -22.90 8.47
C ALA A 198 14.22 -23.22 7.06
N TYR A 199 13.67 -22.20 6.40
CA TYR A 199 13.37 -22.28 4.98
C TYR A 199 14.56 -21.66 4.23
N ASP A 200 15.43 -22.52 3.81
CA ASP A 200 16.44 -22.22 2.80
C ASP A 200 15.85 -22.69 1.46
N PRO A 201 15.59 -21.78 0.48
CA PRO A 201 15.08 -22.16 -0.83
C PRO A 201 16.15 -22.88 -1.65
#